data_44803f78873b892d2dbced3bffb65124
#
_entry.id   44803f78873b892d2dbced3bffb65124
#
_cell.length_a   1.000
_cell.length_b   1.000
_cell.length_c   1.000
_cell.angle_alpha   90.00
_cell.angle_beta   90.00
_cell.angle_gamma   90.00
#
_symmetry.space_group_name_H-M   'P 1'
#
loop_
_entity.id
_entity.type
_entity.pdbx_description
1 polymer ?
#
loop_
_entity_poly.entity_id
_entity_poly.type
_entity_poly.pdbx_seq_one_letter_code
_entity_poly.pdbx_strand_id
1 'polypeptide(L)'
;MNIFIAGATGYIGGTVAERLLAAGHRVRGLVRRSDLAERLGAAGITPVLGTLDDGEILAREARRADAVINAASSDHRPAITALLAALQDTGKTLIHTSGIGVIADDARGQAGDARIFDEDDPLPVAPGRQARRALDQAVLAGGDSGLRGIVLCNAMVYGEGRGLERHSTQIPGLLKPAQRDGMVHVLGAGANRWSNVHVDDLAELYLLALEHGPNGAFYFAENGEASFAQIGGALANRLDLGPVQPWTLEQAAAEWGHDQALALFGSNARVRAKRAREELGWAPRHDSVTRWIETDMPLD
;
A
#
# COMPACT_ATOMS: atom_id res chain seq x y z
N MET A 1 10.80 20.81 1.25
CA MET A 1 10.53 20.57 -0.19
C MET A 1 9.06 20.79 -0.48
N ASN A 2 8.72 21.05 -1.77
CA ASN A 2 7.35 21.00 -2.26
C ASN A 2 7.11 19.61 -2.87
N ILE A 3 6.13 18.86 -2.35
CA ILE A 3 5.88 17.48 -2.74
C ILE A 3 4.49 17.39 -3.36
N PHE A 4 4.40 16.78 -4.53
CA PHE A 4 3.12 16.48 -5.16
C PHE A 4 2.73 15.02 -4.91
N ILE A 5 1.54 14.77 -4.37
CA ILE A 5 1.03 13.44 -4.07
C ILE A 5 -0.22 13.15 -4.89
N ALA A 6 -0.14 12.18 -5.79
CA ALA A 6 -1.31 11.54 -6.34
C ALA A 6 -1.80 10.48 -5.32
N GLY A 7 -3.06 10.62 -4.86
CA GLY A 7 -3.63 9.74 -3.83
C GLY A 7 -3.65 10.32 -2.41
N ALA A 8 -3.44 11.62 -2.25
CA ALA A 8 -3.43 12.30 -0.94
C ALA A 8 -4.76 12.17 -0.13
N THR A 9 -5.86 11.81 -0.77
CA THR A 9 -7.14 11.54 -0.10
C THR A 9 -7.30 10.10 0.38
N GLY A 10 -6.43 9.18 -0.09
CA GLY A 10 -6.47 7.77 0.24
C GLY A 10 -5.79 7.43 1.57
N TYR A 11 -5.96 6.21 2.01
CA TYR A 11 -5.45 5.70 3.28
C TYR A 11 -3.91 5.84 3.42
N ILE A 12 -3.14 5.29 2.49
CA ILE A 12 -1.66 5.39 2.50
C ILE A 12 -1.23 6.83 2.20
N GLY A 13 -1.69 7.38 1.07
CA GLY A 13 -1.25 8.70 0.61
C GLY A 13 -1.61 9.84 1.56
N GLY A 14 -2.73 9.74 2.27
CA GLY A 14 -3.13 10.70 3.30
C GLY A 14 -2.24 10.64 4.54
N THR A 15 -1.90 9.42 5.01
CA THR A 15 -0.99 9.24 6.15
C THR A 15 0.43 9.70 5.80
N VAL A 16 0.90 9.39 4.58
CA VAL A 16 2.19 9.89 4.06
C VAL A 16 2.19 11.41 3.99
N ALA A 17 1.10 12.04 3.50
CA ALA A 17 0.99 13.49 3.43
C ALA A 17 1.09 14.14 4.81
N GLU A 18 0.40 13.60 5.81
CA GLU A 18 0.47 14.07 7.20
C GLU A 18 1.89 13.97 7.76
N ARG A 19 2.56 12.80 7.57
CA ARG A 19 3.95 12.60 8.01
C ARG A 19 4.93 13.58 7.36
N LEU A 20 4.74 13.89 6.07
CA LEU A 20 5.56 14.86 5.35
C LEU A 20 5.32 16.30 5.83
N LEU A 21 4.08 16.67 6.12
CA LEU A 21 3.75 17.97 6.72
C LEU A 21 4.41 18.12 8.10
N ALA A 22 4.34 17.06 8.93
CA ALA A 22 4.99 17.03 10.24
C ALA A 22 6.52 17.15 10.15
N ALA A 23 7.13 16.69 9.05
CA ALA A 23 8.55 16.88 8.74
C ALA A 23 8.88 18.26 8.14
N GLY A 24 7.91 19.16 8.03
CA GLY A 24 8.11 20.54 7.54
C GLY A 24 8.11 20.67 6.00
N HIS A 25 7.64 19.65 5.28
CA HIS A 25 7.45 19.75 3.83
C HIS A 25 6.13 20.45 3.49
N ARG A 26 6.02 20.97 2.27
CA ARG A 26 4.76 21.47 1.70
C ARG A 26 4.18 20.42 0.78
N VAL A 27 2.93 20.07 1.00
CA VAL A 27 2.25 19.02 0.24
C VAL A 27 1.15 19.60 -0.64
N ARG A 28 1.13 19.18 -1.90
CA ARG A 28 0.05 19.40 -2.86
C ARG A 28 -0.56 18.05 -3.20
N GLY A 29 -1.88 17.91 -3.08
CA GLY A 29 -2.57 16.64 -3.25
C GLY A 29 -3.55 16.65 -4.42
N LEU A 30 -3.45 15.65 -5.32
CA LEU A 30 -4.45 15.44 -6.37
C LEU A 30 -5.77 15.00 -5.74
N VAL A 31 -6.85 15.63 -6.14
CA VAL A 31 -8.19 15.37 -5.61
C VAL A 31 -9.25 15.50 -6.71
N ARG A 32 -10.20 14.55 -6.76
CA ARG A 32 -11.22 14.49 -7.82
C ARG A 32 -12.45 15.34 -7.56
N ARG A 33 -12.73 15.67 -6.30
CA ARG A 33 -14.00 16.29 -5.86
C ARG A 33 -13.71 17.55 -5.05
N SER A 34 -14.52 18.57 -5.24
CA SER A 34 -14.38 19.87 -4.55
C SER A 34 -14.59 19.78 -3.04
N ASP A 35 -15.53 18.93 -2.58
CA ASP A 35 -15.76 18.72 -1.14
C ASP A 35 -14.55 18.10 -0.43
N LEU A 36 -13.85 17.18 -1.11
CA LEU A 36 -12.59 16.63 -0.59
C LEU A 36 -11.44 17.64 -0.70
N ALA A 37 -11.46 18.56 -1.66
CA ALA A 37 -10.46 19.62 -1.78
C ALA A 37 -10.50 20.55 -0.54
N GLU A 38 -11.69 20.94 -0.07
CA GLU A 38 -11.84 21.73 1.15
C GLU A 38 -11.28 21.00 2.37
N ARG A 39 -11.57 19.71 2.50
CA ARG A 39 -11.06 18.87 3.59
C ARG A 39 -9.52 18.72 3.55
N LEU A 40 -8.93 18.55 2.36
CA LEU A 40 -7.46 18.56 2.20
C LEU A 40 -6.87 19.90 2.62
N GLY A 41 -7.49 21.01 2.20
CA GLY A 41 -7.07 22.36 2.60
C GLY A 41 -7.07 22.55 4.11
N ALA A 42 -8.13 22.07 4.79
CA ALA A 42 -8.23 22.10 6.25
C ALA A 42 -7.14 21.26 6.95
N ALA A 43 -6.65 20.21 6.29
CA ALA A 43 -5.55 19.38 6.75
C ALA A 43 -4.14 19.94 6.38
N GLY A 44 -4.06 21.17 5.83
CA GLY A 44 -2.79 21.80 5.44
C GLY A 44 -2.21 21.33 4.09
N ILE A 45 -2.95 20.55 3.33
CA ILE A 45 -2.54 20.06 2.01
C ILE A 45 -3.16 20.96 0.94
N THR A 46 -2.35 21.55 0.06
CA THR A 46 -2.85 22.35 -1.07
C THR A 46 -3.56 21.45 -2.07
N PRO A 47 -4.88 21.58 -2.29
CA PRO A 47 -5.59 20.70 -3.22
C PRO A 47 -5.27 21.06 -4.68
N VAL A 48 -5.21 20.02 -5.52
CA VAL A 48 -5.11 20.10 -6.98
C VAL A 48 -6.28 19.32 -7.56
N LEU A 49 -7.26 20.01 -8.09
CA LEU A 49 -8.42 19.38 -8.75
C LEU A 49 -7.97 18.69 -10.05
N GLY A 50 -8.31 17.41 -10.18
CA GLY A 50 -8.01 16.57 -11.33
C GLY A 50 -8.07 15.09 -10.99
N THR A 51 -7.86 14.27 -12.01
CA THR A 51 -7.88 12.81 -11.94
C THR A 51 -6.54 12.23 -12.42
N LEU A 52 -6.38 10.91 -12.31
CA LEU A 52 -5.21 10.21 -12.87
C LEU A 52 -5.19 10.21 -14.42
N ASP A 53 -6.33 10.47 -15.04
CA ASP A 53 -6.45 10.58 -16.51
C ASP A 53 -6.03 11.96 -17.02
N ASP A 54 -5.92 12.96 -16.15
CA ASP A 54 -5.53 14.33 -16.50
C ASP A 54 -3.99 14.46 -16.60
N GLY A 55 -3.39 13.87 -17.64
CA GLY A 55 -1.94 13.84 -17.83
C GLY A 55 -1.27 15.22 -17.83
N GLU A 56 -1.95 16.27 -18.36
CA GLU A 56 -1.45 17.64 -18.33
C GLU A 56 -1.37 18.22 -16.92
N ILE A 57 -2.37 17.94 -16.06
CA ILE A 57 -2.36 18.34 -14.67
C ILE A 57 -1.23 17.63 -13.93
N LEU A 58 -1.12 16.31 -14.10
CA LEU A 58 -0.04 15.50 -13.49
C LEU A 58 1.34 16.04 -13.89
N ALA A 59 1.55 16.28 -15.19
CA ALA A 59 2.82 16.78 -15.71
C ALA A 59 3.14 18.20 -15.20
N ARG A 60 2.16 19.08 -15.14
CA ARG A 60 2.33 20.45 -14.61
C ARG A 60 2.73 20.43 -13.14
N GLU A 61 2.04 19.65 -12.32
CA GLU A 61 2.31 19.58 -10.90
C GLU A 61 3.65 18.85 -10.61
N ALA A 62 3.97 17.80 -11.36
CA ALA A 62 5.27 17.14 -11.27
C ALA A 62 6.44 18.09 -11.57
N ARG A 63 6.32 18.90 -12.63
CA ARG A 63 7.36 19.89 -12.96
C ARG A 63 7.51 20.99 -11.90
N ARG A 64 6.44 21.34 -11.16
CA ARG A 64 6.47 22.34 -10.08
C ARG A 64 7.01 21.81 -8.77
N ALA A 65 6.83 20.52 -8.52
CA ALA A 65 7.26 19.88 -7.27
C ALA A 65 8.78 19.62 -7.26
N ASP A 66 9.35 19.47 -6.08
CA ASP A 66 10.72 18.99 -5.86
C ASP A 66 10.74 17.45 -5.91
N ALA A 67 9.65 16.82 -5.51
CA ALA A 67 9.42 15.37 -5.57
C ALA A 67 7.95 15.02 -5.81
N VAL A 68 7.71 13.85 -6.37
CA VAL A 68 6.38 13.30 -6.64
C VAL A 68 6.22 11.95 -5.94
N ILE A 69 5.06 11.72 -5.32
CA ILE A 69 4.67 10.43 -4.76
C ILE A 69 3.38 9.98 -5.46
N ASN A 70 3.43 8.84 -6.13
CA ASN A 70 2.24 8.17 -6.64
C ASN A 70 1.77 7.10 -5.63
N ALA A 71 0.79 7.43 -4.81
CA ALA A 71 0.11 6.53 -3.87
C ALA A 71 -1.37 6.31 -4.24
N ALA A 72 -1.77 6.62 -5.49
CA ALA A 72 -3.15 6.51 -5.95
C ALA A 72 -3.46 5.14 -6.57
N SER A 73 -2.65 4.73 -7.54
CA SER A 73 -2.82 3.45 -8.22
C SER A 73 -1.49 2.94 -8.75
N SER A 74 -1.18 1.70 -8.41
CA SER A 74 0.00 0.98 -8.93
C SER A 74 -0.19 0.44 -10.34
N ASP A 75 -1.41 0.47 -10.88
CA ASP A 75 -1.76 -0.11 -12.19
C ASP A 75 -2.11 0.94 -13.24
N HIS A 76 -2.18 2.23 -12.88
CA HIS A 76 -2.61 3.28 -13.79
C HIS A 76 -1.48 3.75 -14.71
N ARG A 77 -1.22 2.97 -15.77
CA ARG A 77 -0.13 3.20 -16.74
C ARG A 77 -0.10 4.65 -17.29
N PRO A 78 -1.23 5.25 -17.74
CA PRO A 78 -1.19 6.61 -18.28
C PRO A 78 -0.62 7.64 -17.30
N ALA A 79 -1.04 7.59 -16.03
CA ALA A 79 -0.54 8.51 -15.00
C ALA A 79 0.96 8.32 -14.76
N ILE A 80 1.43 7.08 -14.63
CA ILE A 80 2.84 6.78 -14.40
C ILE A 80 3.68 7.26 -15.60
N THR A 81 3.22 7.02 -16.83
CA THR A 81 3.89 7.49 -18.04
C THR A 81 3.97 9.02 -18.10
N ALA A 82 2.88 9.73 -17.74
CA ALA A 82 2.86 11.20 -17.71
C ALA A 82 3.84 11.76 -16.65
N LEU A 83 3.91 11.14 -15.47
CA LEU A 83 4.83 11.54 -14.40
C LEU A 83 6.29 11.30 -14.79
N LEU A 84 6.62 10.13 -15.35
CA LEU A 84 7.97 9.82 -15.83
C LEU A 84 8.43 10.82 -16.92
N ALA A 85 7.59 11.07 -17.93
CA ALA A 85 7.89 12.02 -18.98
C ALA A 85 8.04 13.47 -18.45
N ALA A 86 7.26 13.86 -17.46
CA ALA A 86 7.34 15.20 -16.87
C ALA A 86 8.59 15.43 -16.02
N LEU A 87 9.18 14.35 -15.49
CA LEU A 87 10.36 14.38 -14.61
C LEU A 87 11.66 14.04 -15.33
N GLN A 88 11.60 13.67 -16.59
CA GLN A 88 12.77 13.38 -17.41
C GLN A 88 13.78 14.56 -17.37
N ASP A 89 15.08 14.26 -17.24
CA ASP A 89 16.20 15.20 -17.20
C ASP A 89 16.12 16.28 -16.09
N THR A 90 15.34 16.02 -15.02
CA THR A 90 15.15 17.01 -13.94
C THR A 90 15.93 16.71 -12.67
N GLY A 91 16.48 15.51 -12.48
CA GLY A 91 17.08 15.03 -11.23
C GLY A 91 16.07 14.86 -10.08
N LYS A 92 14.77 15.11 -10.31
CA LYS A 92 13.75 15.06 -9.27
C LYS A 92 13.33 13.62 -8.95
N THR A 93 12.70 13.45 -7.79
CA THR A 93 12.30 12.14 -7.29
C THR A 93 10.88 11.78 -7.69
N LEU A 94 10.70 10.53 -8.14
CA LEU A 94 9.41 9.86 -8.20
C LEU A 94 9.41 8.64 -7.28
N ILE A 95 8.60 8.67 -6.22
CA ILE A 95 8.31 7.48 -5.41
C ILE A 95 7.00 6.86 -5.92
N HIS A 96 7.07 5.60 -6.31
CA HIS A 96 5.91 4.84 -6.78
C HIS A 96 5.52 3.78 -5.77
N THR A 97 4.23 3.77 -5.41
CA THR A 97 3.64 2.76 -4.53
C THR A 97 3.29 1.52 -5.34
N SER A 98 3.93 0.41 -5.03
CA SER A 98 3.57 -0.94 -5.49
C SER A 98 3.03 -1.77 -4.32
N GLY A 99 2.79 -3.05 -4.51
CA GLY A 99 2.33 -3.94 -3.45
C GLY A 99 2.72 -5.40 -3.68
N ILE A 100 2.97 -6.11 -2.59
CA ILE A 100 3.45 -7.51 -2.61
C ILE A 100 2.47 -8.50 -3.28
N GLY A 101 1.25 -8.07 -3.60
CA GLY A 101 0.36 -8.83 -4.46
C GLY A 101 0.96 -9.20 -5.83
N VAL A 102 2.08 -8.61 -6.25
CA VAL A 102 2.83 -9.01 -7.46
C VAL A 102 3.39 -10.43 -7.36
N ILE A 103 3.66 -10.91 -6.15
CA ILE A 103 4.17 -12.28 -5.89
C ILE A 103 3.10 -13.20 -5.28
N ALA A 104 1.84 -12.78 -5.25
CA ALA A 104 0.75 -13.58 -4.71
C ALA A 104 0.58 -14.89 -5.49
N ASP A 105 0.48 -16.00 -4.77
CA ASP A 105 0.23 -17.33 -5.33
C ASP A 105 -1.28 -17.66 -5.49
N ASP A 106 -1.63 -18.88 -5.89
CA ASP A 106 -3.02 -19.39 -5.96
C ASP A 106 -3.27 -20.46 -4.87
N ALA A 107 -3.00 -20.11 -3.61
CA ALA A 107 -3.12 -21.07 -2.51
C ALA A 107 -4.57 -21.34 -2.04
N ARG A 108 -5.53 -20.49 -2.40
CA ARG A 108 -6.98 -20.65 -2.08
C ARG A 108 -7.25 -20.90 -0.60
N GLY A 109 -6.62 -20.12 0.26
CA GLY A 109 -6.76 -20.24 1.72
C GLY A 109 -5.91 -21.33 2.37
N GLN A 110 -5.07 -22.03 1.61
CA GLN A 110 -4.14 -23.04 2.13
C GLN A 110 -2.77 -22.43 2.46
N ALA A 111 -2.01 -23.10 3.30
CA ALA A 111 -0.60 -22.78 3.46
C ALA A 111 0.11 -23.05 2.13
N GLY A 112 0.77 -22.04 1.60
CA GLY A 112 1.58 -22.16 0.40
C GLY A 112 3.01 -22.55 0.70
N ASP A 113 3.92 -22.25 -0.24
CA ASP A 113 5.35 -22.38 -0.05
C ASP A 113 5.79 -21.59 1.20
N ALA A 114 6.67 -22.20 1.98
CA ALA A 114 7.26 -21.56 3.17
C ALA A 114 8.23 -20.42 2.81
N ARG A 115 8.55 -20.21 1.54
CA ARG A 115 9.52 -19.21 1.08
C ARG A 115 9.09 -17.80 1.41
N ILE A 116 10.04 -17.04 1.93
CA ILE A 116 9.95 -15.59 2.15
C ILE A 116 10.95 -14.94 1.22
N PHE A 117 10.50 -13.98 0.41
CA PHE A 117 11.35 -13.28 -0.56
C PHE A 117 11.89 -11.99 0.04
N ASP A 118 13.14 -11.65 -0.26
CA ASP A 118 13.67 -10.32 -0.03
C ASP A 118 13.97 -9.61 -1.36
N GLU A 119 14.52 -8.40 -1.30
CA GLU A 119 14.77 -7.58 -2.50
C GLU A 119 15.88 -8.12 -3.39
N ASP A 120 16.68 -9.08 -2.92
CA ASP A 120 17.77 -9.71 -3.69
C ASP A 120 17.31 -11.00 -4.39
N ASP A 121 16.12 -11.48 -4.06
CA ASP A 121 15.53 -12.66 -4.68
C ASP A 121 14.90 -12.38 -6.05
N PRO A 122 14.95 -13.33 -7.00
CA PRO A 122 14.11 -13.29 -8.19
C PRO A 122 12.63 -13.45 -7.78
N LEU A 123 11.82 -12.42 -8.05
CA LEU A 123 10.41 -12.43 -7.66
C LEU A 123 9.55 -13.29 -8.60
N PRO A 124 8.73 -14.21 -8.09
CA PRO A 124 7.84 -15.07 -8.89
C PRO A 124 6.57 -14.30 -9.31
N VAL A 125 6.72 -13.38 -10.27
CA VAL A 125 5.61 -12.53 -10.72
C VAL A 125 4.62 -13.35 -11.54
N ALA A 126 3.38 -13.47 -11.05
CA ALA A 126 2.31 -14.15 -11.77
C ALA A 126 1.97 -13.44 -13.10
N PRO A 127 1.52 -14.18 -14.16
CA PRO A 127 1.21 -13.59 -15.46
C PRO A 127 0.26 -12.39 -15.38
N GLY A 128 -0.79 -12.45 -14.57
CA GLY A 128 -1.74 -11.36 -14.36
C GLY A 128 -1.18 -10.13 -13.63
N ARG A 129 0.05 -10.19 -13.10
CA ARG A 129 0.73 -9.11 -12.37
C ARG A 129 1.94 -8.53 -13.12
N GLN A 130 2.30 -9.08 -14.27
CA GLN A 130 3.44 -8.62 -15.07
C GLN A 130 3.29 -7.16 -15.53
N ALA A 131 2.07 -6.71 -15.83
CA ALA A 131 1.83 -5.32 -16.21
C ALA A 131 2.19 -4.34 -15.08
N ARG A 132 1.85 -4.64 -13.82
CA ARG A 132 2.27 -3.87 -12.64
C ARG A 132 3.79 -3.89 -12.48
N ARG A 133 4.39 -5.08 -12.53
CA ARG A 133 5.86 -5.21 -12.43
C ARG A 133 6.61 -4.43 -13.51
N ALA A 134 6.07 -4.37 -14.73
CA ALA A 134 6.65 -3.55 -15.80
C ALA A 134 6.58 -2.04 -15.49
N LEU A 135 5.54 -1.56 -14.78
CA LEU A 135 5.47 -0.17 -14.32
C LEU A 135 6.48 0.11 -13.20
N ASP A 136 6.62 -0.83 -12.23
CA ASP A 136 7.69 -0.74 -11.22
C ASP A 136 9.06 -0.61 -11.89
N GLN A 137 9.35 -1.48 -12.85
CA GLN A 137 10.62 -1.47 -13.59
C GLN A 137 10.85 -0.18 -14.37
N ALA A 138 9.80 0.39 -14.97
CA ALA A 138 9.90 1.67 -15.67
C ALA A 138 10.27 2.83 -14.71
N VAL A 139 9.75 2.81 -13.49
CA VAL A 139 10.13 3.80 -12.47
C VAL A 139 11.56 3.57 -12.00
N LEU A 140 11.97 2.32 -11.74
CA LEU A 140 13.33 1.99 -11.31
C LEU A 140 14.39 2.37 -12.36
N ALA A 141 14.07 2.23 -13.64
CA ALA A 141 14.93 2.66 -14.76
C ALA A 141 14.95 4.19 -14.96
N GLY A 142 14.27 4.96 -14.12
CA GLY A 142 14.18 6.42 -14.23
C GLY A 142 15.53 7.14 -14.27
N GLY A 143 16.58 6.55 -13.68
CA GLY A 143 17.93 7.09 -13.73
C GLY A 143 18.52 7.23 -15.12
N ASP A 144 18.20 6.32 -16.01
CA ASP A 144 18.59 6.37 -17.41
C ASP A 144 17.97 7.59 -18.13
N SER A 145 16.87 8.10 -17.58
CA SER A 145 16.15 9.28 -18.04
C SER A 145 16.36 10.51 -17.14
N GLY A 146 17.40 10.54 -16.31
CA GLY A 146 17.77 11.70 -15.50
C GLY A 146 16.77 12.08 -14.40
N LEU A 147 16.00 11.12 -13.87
CA LEU A 147 15.17 11.27 -12.67
C LEU A 147 15.55 10.24 -11.60
N ARG A 148 15.26 10.51 -10.33
CA ARG A 148 15.45 9.55 -9.23
C ARG A 148 14.17 8.74 -9.04
N GLY A 149 14.13 7.49 -9.55
CA GLY A 149 13.01 6.58 -9.44
C GLY A 149 13.15 5.65 -8.24
N ILE A 150 12.12 5.55 -7.39
CA ILE A 150 12.07 4.67 -6.21
C ILE A 150 10.72 3.94 -6.19
N VAL A 151 10.73 2.66 -5.88
CA VAL A 151 9.51 1.85 -5.72
C VAL A 151 9.42 1.35 -4.29
N LEU A 152 8.31 1.65 -3.61
CA LEU A 152 7.94 1.05 -2.33
C LEU A 152 6.87 -0.02 -2.56
N CYS A 153 7.25 -1.27 -2.36
CA CYS A 153 6.38 -2.43 -2.54
C CYS A 153 5.81 -2.84 -1.19
N ASN A 154 4.60 -2.34 -0.90
CA ASN A 154 3.99 -2.47 0.41
C ASN A 154 3.44 -3.87 0.65
N ALA A 155 3.68 -4.40 1.85
CA ALA A 155 2.94 -5.54 2.40
C ALA A 155 1.47 -5.18 2.68
N MET A 156 0.70 -6.08 3.27
CA MET A 156 -0.64 -5.78 3.76
C MET A 156 -0.57 -4.65 4.80
N VAL A 157 -1.17 -3.51 4.48
CA VAL A 157 -1.11 -2.33 5.36
C VAL A 157 -2.26 -2.38 6.36
N TYR A 158 -1.93 -2.20 7.63
CA TYR A 158 -2.89 -2.11 8.74
C TYR A 158 -2.64 -0.87 9.60
N GLY A 159 -3.50 -0.62 10.56
CA GLY A 159 -3.44 0.58 11.40
C GLY A 159 -4.51 1.60 11.03
N GLU A 160 -4.66 2.62 11.84
CA GLU A 160 -5.58 3.72 11.58
C GLU A 160 -4.87 4.81 10.76
N GLY A 161 -5.41 5.14 9.58
CA GLY A 161 -4.86 6.19 8.72
C GLY A 161 -5.00 7.58 9.33
N ARG A 162 -4.07 8.46 9.01
CA ARG A 162 -4.02 9.84 9.52
C ARG A 162 -4.68 10.84 8.56
N GLY A 163 -4.98 10.40 7.33
CA GLY A 163 -5.60 11.25 6.30
C GLY A 163 -7.12 11.25 6.32
N LEU A 164 -7.72 11.60 5.16
CA LEU A 164 -9.17 11.62 4.99
C LEU A 164 -9.78 10.23 4.98
N GLU A 165 -9.08 9.24 4.41
CA GLU A 165 -9.42 7.83 4.50
C GLU A 165 -8.61 7.21 5.64
N ARG A 166 -9.30 6.56 6.58
CA ARG A 166 -8.70 6.03 7.80
C ARG A 166 -8.56 4.52 7.80
N HIS A 167 -9.20 3.84 6.87
CA HIS A 167 -9.29 2.39 6.87
C HIS A 167 -8.51 1.76 5.71
N SER A 168 -7.84 0.64 6.00
CA SER A 168 -7.23 -0.22 4.99
C SER A 168 -8.31 -0.96 4.18
N THR A 169 -7.91 -1.88 3.31
CA THR A 169 -8.84 -2.68 2.50
C THR A 169 -9.10 -4.05 3.12
N GLN A 170 -8.04 -4.75 3.55
CA GLN A 170 -8.12 -6.16 3.95
C GLN A 170 -8.84 -6.36 5.29
N ILE A 171 -8.47 -5.59 6.32
CA ILE A 171 -9.08 -5.73 7.64
C ILE A 171 -10.58 -5.41 7.60
N PRO A 172 -11.02 -4.28 7.03
CA PRO A 172 -12.47 -4.02 6.86
C PRO A 172 -13.18 -5.05 5.98
N GLY A 173 -12.49 -5.67 5.02
CA GLY A 173 -13.05 -6.75 4.20
C GLY A 173 -13.42 -8.01 4.99
N LEU A 174 -12.75 -8.26 6.13
CA LEU A 174 -13.12 -9.31 7.08
C LEU A 174 -14.08 -8.80 8.16
N LEU A 175 -13.88 -7.58 8.64
CA LEU A 175 -14.63 -6.98 9.74
C LEU A 175 -16.11 -6.76 9.40
N LYS A 176 -16.39 -6.16 8.24
CA LYS A 176 -17.77 -5.82 7.84
C LYS A 176 -18.69 -7.04 7.72
N PRO A 177 -18.30 -8.13 7.04
CA PRO A 177 -19.09 -9.36 7.06
C PRO A 177 -19.25 -9.93 8.47
N ALA A 178 -18.20 -9.88 9.30
CA ALA A 178 -18.25 -10.39 10.66
C ALA A 178 -19.25 -9.62 11.54
N GLN A 179 -19.30 -8.30 11.44
CA GLN A 179 -20.28 -7.45 12.13
C GLN A 179 -21.71 -7.71 11.67
N ARG A 180 -21.92 -7.95 10.36
CA ARG A 180 -23.23 -8.24 9.78
C ARG A 180 -23.76 -9.62 10.17
N ASP A 181 -22.87 -10.64 10.10
CA ASP A 181 -23.26 -12.05 10.18
C ASP A 181 -23.08 -12.64 11.59
N GLY A 182 -22.42 -11.92 12.50
CA GLY A 182 -22.06 -12.42 13.84
C GLY A 182 -21.00 -13.52 13.83
N MET A 183 -20.27 -13.67 12.74
CA MET A 183 -19.22 -14.70 12.57
C MET A 183 -18.09 -14.16 11.67
N VAL A 184 -16.85 -14.50 12.02
CA VAL A 184 -15.70 -14.20 11.16
C VAL A 184 -15.49 -15.34 10.17
N HIS A 185 -15.35 -15.00 8.91
CA HIS A 185 -15.10 -15.96 7.84
C HIS A 185 -13.75 -15.73 7.17
N VAL A 186 -13.12 -16.83 6.74
CA VAL A 186 -11.91 -16.83 5.91
C VAL A 186 -12.06 -17.81 4.76
N LEU A 187 -11.33 -17.63 3.67
CA LEU A 187 -11.36 -18.59 2.57
C LEU A 187 -10.63 -19.87 2.98
N GLY A 188 -11.31 -21.02 2.84
CA GLY A 188 -10.77 -22.34 3.16
C GLY A 188 -10.31 -22.41 4.63
N ALA A 189 -9.12 -22.89 4.86
CA ALA A 189 -8.53 -22.98 6.20
C ALA A 189 -8.00 -21.62 6.73
N GLY A 190 -7.92 -20.58 5.90
CA GLY A 190 -7.27 -19.32 6.25
C GLY A 190 -5.78 -19.47 6.59
N ALA A 191 -5.15 -20.58 6.17
CA ALA A 191 -3.76 -20.89 6.48
C ALA A 191 -2.76 -20.11 5.63
N ASN A 192 -3.23 -19.47 4.56
CA ASN A 192 -2.45 -18.57 3.72
C ASN A 192 -1.97 -17.35 4.52
N ARG A 193 -0.74 -16.90 4.21
CA ARG A 193 -0.03 -15.87 5.00
C ARG A 193 0.36 -14.68 4.14
N TRP A 194 0.20 -13.50 4.73
CA TRP A 194 0.71 -12.26 4.17
C TRP A 194 1.65 -11.57 5.15
N SER A 195 2.75 -11.07 4.63
CA SER A 195 3.54 -10.06 5.33
C SER A 195 2.71 -8.79 5.48
N ASN A 196 2.93 -8.04 6.55
CA ASN A 196 2.15 -6.86 6.88
C ASN A 196 3.04 -5.72 7.39
N VAL A 197 2.50 -4.50 7.40
CA VAL A 197 3.17 -3.31 7.88
C VAL A 197 2.14 -2.33 8.45
N HIS A 198 2.46 -1.68 9.57
CA HIS A 198 1.62 -0.61 10.10
C HIS A 198 1.74 0.65 9.25
N VAL A 199 0.62 1.37 9.06
CA VAL A 199 0.57 2.55 8.19
C VAL A 199 1.49 3.70 8.65
N ASP A 200 1.68 3.88 9.95
CA ASP A 200 2.60 4.89 10.51
C ASP A 200 4.07 4.53 10.20
N ASP A 201 4.45 3.25 10.36
CA ASP A 201 5.79 2.77 10.00
C ASP A 201 6.06 2.86 8.49
N LEU A 202 5.02 2.60 7.69
CA LEU A 202 5.07 2.78 6.25
C LEU A 202 5.28 4.25 5.87
N ALA A 203 4.55 5.18 6.50
CA ALA A 203 4.70 6.62 6.23
C ALA A 203 6.12 7.12 6.58
N GLU A 204 6.72 6.56 7.64
CA GLU A 204 8.13 6.82 7.96
C GLU A 204 9.07 6.33 6.87
N LEU A 205 8.83 5.15 6.30
CA LEU A 205 9.63 4.64 5.19
C LEU A 205 9.54 5.54 3.95
N TYR A 206 8.36 6.11 3.64
CA TYR A 206 8.24 7.09 2.55
C TYR A 206 9.10 8.32 2.77
N LEU A 207 9.15 8.85 4.00
CA LEU A 207 10.01 9.99 4.32
C LEU A 207 11.49 9.62 4.18
N LEU A 208 11.94 8.50 4.76
CA LEU A 208 13.32 8.03 4.64
C LEU A 208 13.74 7.77 3.18
N ALA A 209 12.86 7.15 2.39
CA ALA A 209 13.10 6.92 0.96
C ALA A 209 13.20 8.24 0.17
N LEU A 210 12.38 9.23 0.52
CA LEU A 210 12.45 10.56 -0.09
C LEU A 210 13.79 11.27 0.22
N GLU A 211 14.24 11.19 1.45
CA GLU A 211 15.45 11.90 1.93
C GLU A 211 16.75 11.18 1.53
N HIS A 212 16.78 9.86 1.60
CA HIS A 212 18.00 9.06 1.52
C HIS A 212 18.02 7.99 0.43
N GLY A 213 16.86 7.62 -0.13
CA GLY A 213 16.77 6.52 -1.10
C GLY A 213 17.55 6.82 -2.38
N PRO A 214 18.45 5.93 -2.83
CA PRO A 214 19.16 6.10 -4.10
C PRO A 214 18.24 5.94 -5.30
N ASN A 215 18.69 6.37 -6.46
CA ASN A 215 18.00 6.08 -7.71
C ASN A 215 17.97 4.58 -8.00
N GLY A 216 16.84 4.09 -8.54
CA GLY A 216 16.65 2.66 -8.84
C GLY A 216 16.37 1.80 -7.62
N ALA A 217 16.14 2.41 -6.45
CA ALA A 217 15.87 1.66 -5.22
C ALA A 217 14.48 1.00 -5.26
N PHE A 218 14.46 -0.27 -4.91
CA PHE A 218 13.25 -1.05 -4.67
C PHE A 218 13.26 -1.54 -3.22
N TYR A 219 12.25 -1.20 -2.46
CA TYR A 219 12.12 -1.56 -1.06
C TYR A 219 10.80 -2.30 -0.80
N PHE A 220 10.88 -3.44 -0.13
CA PHE A 220 9.71 -3.96 0.54
C PHE A 220 9.42 -3.16 1.81
N ALA A 221 8.13 -2.93 2.08
CA ALA A 221 7.68 -2.37 3.35
C ALA A 221 6.98 -3.47 4.14
N GLU A 222 7.70 -4.07 5.09
CA GLU A 222 7.22 -5.20 5.88
C GLU A 222 7.74 -5.12 7.32
N ASN A 223 6.88 -5.39 8.30
CA ASN A 223 7.25 -5.62 9.68
C ASN A 223 6.29 -6.61 10.37
N GLY A 224 6.40 -7.88 10.01
CA GLY A 224 5.61 -8.97 10.54
C GLY A 224 4.80 -9.71 9.48
N GLU A 225 4.19 -10.80 9.89
CA GLU A 225 3.29 -11.60 9.05
C GLU A 225 2.20 -12.25 9.88
N ALA A 226 1.06 -12.54 9.27
CA ALA A 226 -0.01 -13.34 9.89
C ALA A 226 -0.73 -14.17 8.84
N SER A 227 -1.30 -15.31 9.26
CA SER A 227 -2.29 -16.02 8.44
C SER A 227 -3.65 -15.35 8.54
N PHE A 228 -4.50 -15.54 7.54
CA PHE A 228 -5.87 -15.05 7.61
C PHE A 228 -6.68 -15.70 8.73
N ALA A 229 -6.37 -16.95 9.12
CA ALA A 229 -6.94 -17.58 10.30
C ALA A 229 -6.52 -16.86 11.61
N GLN A 230 -5.25 -16.41 11.71
CA GLN A 230 -4.80 -15.62 12.86
C GLN A 230 -5.45 -14.23 12.90
N ILE A 231 -5.55 -13.55 11.76
CA ILE A 231 -6.26 -12.26 11.64
C ILE A 231 -7.73 -12.43 11.99
N GLY A 232 -8.38 -13.45 11.42
CA GLY A 232 -9.77 -13.79 11.74
C GLY A 232 -10.00 -14.11 13.21
N GLY A 233 -9.09 -14.87 13.83
CA GLY A 233 -9.12 -15.16 15.27
C GLY A 233 -9.02 -13.91 16.14
N ALA A 234 -8.10 -13.00 15.81
CA ALA A 234 -7.98 -11.72 16.49
C ALA A 234 -9.26 -10.86 16.36
N LEU A 235 -9.89 -10.85 15.15
CA LEU A 235 -11.18 -10.18 14.94
C LEU A 235 -12.30 -10.84 15.76
N ALA A 236 -12.36 -12.17 15.79
CA ALA A 236 -13.34 -12.90 16.58
C ALA A 236 -13.21 -12.57 18.08
N ASN A 237 -11.99 -12.58 18.61
CA ASN A 237 -11.70 -12.17 19.99
C ASN A 237 -12.13 -10.72 20.25
N ARG A 238 -11.78 -9.79 19.36
CA ARG A 238 -12.08 -8.36 19.48
C ARG A 238 -13.58 -8.05 19.48
N LEU A 239 -14.37 -8.86 18.75
CA LEU A 239 -15.82 -8.71 18.62
C LEU A 239 -16.63 -9.61 19.56
N ASP A 240 -15.96 -10.40 20.41
CA ASP A 240 -16.59 -11.41 21.30
C ASP A 240 -17.47 -12.41 20.49
N LEU A 241 -16.93 -12.89 19.37
CA LEU A 241 -17.58 -13.85 18.48
C LEU A 241 -17.04 -15.26 18.67
N GLY A 242 -17.77 -16.26 18.14
CA GLY A 242 -17.32 -17.65 18.10
C GLY A 242 -16.09 -17.86 17.18
N PRO A 243 -15.61 -19.12 17.06
CA PRO A 243 -14.42 -19.43 16.27
C PRO A 243 -14.63 -19.09 14.78
N VAL A 244 -13.53 -18.75 14.11
CA VAL A 244 -13.49 -18.46 12.67
C VAL A 244 -14.08 -19.62 11.87
N GLN A 245 -14.90 -19.31 10.88
CA GLN A 245 -15.56 -20.28 10.01
C GLN A 245 -14.97 -20.25 8.59
N PRO A 246 -14.78 -21.40 7.96
CA PRO A 246 -14.31 -21.45 6.59
C PRO A 246 -15.43 -21.09 5.59
N TRP A 247 -15.11 -20.28 4.60
CA TRP A 247 -15.91 -20.13 3.39
C TRP A 247 -15.34 -20.98 2.26
N THR A 248 -16.24 -21.50 1.41
CA THR A 248 -15.87 -22.01 0.09
C THR A 248 -15.44 -20.84 -0.82
N LEU A 249 -14.77 -21.14 -1.92
CA LEU A 249 -14.42 -20.11 -2.90
C LEU A 249 -15.68 -19.42 -3.47
N GLU A 250 -16.77 -20.14 -3.65
CA GLU A 250 -18.05 -19.58 -4.14
C GLU A 250 -18.61 -18.55 -3.14
N GLN A 251 -18.64 -18.88 -1.85
CA GLN A 251 -19.10 -17.97 -0.79
C GLN A 251 -18.19 -16.74 -0.69
N ALA A 252 -16.87 -16.94 -0.68
CA ALA A 252 -15.91 -15.86 -0.64
C ALA A 252 -16.00 -14.93 -1.87
N ALA A 253 -16.21 -15.52 -3.06
CA ALA A 253 -16.39 -14.75 -4.29
C ALA A 253 -17.71 -13.97 -4.32
N ALA A 254 -18.77 -14.48 -3.71
CA ALA A 254 -20.04 -13.76 -3.56
C ALA A 254 -19.88 -12.50 -2.68
N GLU A 255 -19.06 -12.56 -1.62
CA GLU A 255 -18.83 -11.45 -0.72
C GLU A 255 -17.78 -10.46 -1.26
N TRP A 256 -16.61 -10.94 -1.67
CA TRP A 256 -15.46 -10.10 -2.01
C TRP A 256 -15.25 -9.89 -3.52
N GLY A 257 -15.98 -10.62 -4.35
CA GLY A 257 -15.66 -10.75 -5.77
C GLY A 257 -14.56 -11.80 -6.02
N HIS A 258 -14.63 -12.49 -7.16
CA HIS A 258 -13.75 -13.64 -7.47
C HIS A 258 -12.26 -13.28 -7.42
N ASP A 259 -11.89 -12.15 -8.01
CA ASP A 259 -10.48 -11.72 -8.07
C ASP A 259 -9.92 -11.37 -6.68
N GLN A 260 -10.70 -10.70 -5.84
CA GLN A 260 -10.26 -10.36 -4.47
C GLN A 260 -10.22 -11.60 -3.58
N ALA A 261 -11.19 -12.51 -3.71
CA ALA A 261 -11.21 -13.75 -2.97
C ALA A 261 -9.95 -14.58 -3.21
N LEU A 262 -9.48 -14.67 -4.45
CA LEU A 262 -8.26 -15.41 -4.80
C LEU A 262 -6.99 -14.61 -4.52
N ALA A 263 -6.88 -13.40 -5.06
CA ALA A 263 -5.62 -12.67 -5.10
C ALA A 263 -5.28 -11.94 -3.79
N LEU A 264 -6.29 -11.65 -2.94
CA LEU A 264 -6.09 -10.88 -1.72
C LEU A 264 -6.34 -11.72 -0.47
N PHE A 265 -7.47 -12.43 -0.40
CA PHE A 265 -7.86 -13.17 0.79
C PHE A 265 -7.43 -14.64 0.77
N GLY A 266 -7.14 -15.19 -0.40
CA GLY A 266 -6.82 -16.61 -0.58
C GLY A 266 -5.37 -16.95 -0.92
N SER A 267 -4.54 -15.96 -1.24
CA SER A 267 -3.15 -16.16 -1.65
C SER A 267 -2.15 -16.06 -0.49
N ASN A 268 -0.92 -16.53 -0.71
CA ASN A 268 0.22 -16.14 0.11
C ASN A 268 1.00 -15.03 -0.59
N ALA A 269 1.53 -14.10 0.21
CA ALA A 269 2.51 -13.12 -0.24
C ALA A 269 3.44 -12.80 0.95
N ARG A 270 4.64 -13.38 0.95
CA ARG A 270 5.56 -13.34 2.08
C ARG A 270 6.89 -12.72 1.66
N VAL A 271 7.22 -11.60 2.28
CA VAL A 271 8.44 -10.84 2.00
C VAL A 271 9.17 -10.47 3.28
N ARG A 272 10.42 -10.03 3.14
CA ARG A 272 11.23 -9.46 4.20
C ARG A 272 11.83 -8.13 3.70
N ALA A 273 11.59 -7.06 4.43
CA ALA A 273 12.15 -5.74 4.14
C ALA A 273 13.62 -5.68 4.61
N LYS A 274 14.54 -6.14 3.78
CA LYS A 274 15.97 -6.16 4.06
C LYS A 274 16.59 -4.80 3.78
N ARG A 275 16.50 -4.33 2.53
CA ARG A 275 17.19 -3.11 2.09
C ARG A 275 16.70 -1.85 2.80
N ALA A 276 15.40 -1.75 3.08
CA ALA A 276 14.87 -0.60 3.83
C ALA A 276 15.55 -0.45 5.20
N ARG A 277 15.80 -1.55 5.90
CA ARG A 277 16.50 -1.56 7.18
C ARG A 277 17.99 -1.27 7.04
N GLU A 278 18.66 -1.88 6.09
CA GLU A 278 20.12 -1.77 5.89
C GLU A 278 20.53 -0.43 5.30
N GLU A 279 19.83 0.07 4.28
CA GLU A 279 20.21 1.25 3.52
C GLU A 279 19.65 2.55 4.09
N LEU A 280 18.42 2.50 4.64
CA LEU A 280 17.72 3.70 5.14
C LEU A 280 17.68 3.78 6.66
N GLY A 281 18.15 2.75 7.39
CA GLY A 281 18.00 2.67 8.83
C GLY A 281 16.54 2.59 9.29
N TRP A 282 15.63 2.12 8.43
CA TRP A 282 14.21 2.01 8.77
C TRP A 282 14.00 1.04 9.93
N ALA A 283 13.45 1.54 11.03
CA ALA A 283 13.20 0.80 12.27
C ALA A 283 11.71 0.85 12.63
N PRO A 284 10.86 0.01 11.98
CA PRO A 284 9.43 -0.02 12.26
C PRO A 284 9.14 -0.48 13.68
N ARG A 285 8.05 0.04 14.27
CA ARG A 285 7.73 -0.14 15.69
C ARG A 285 6.57 -1.11 15.94
N HIS A 286 5.69 -1.31 14.94
CA HIS A 286 4.49 -2.12 15.05
C HIS A 286 4.72 -3.45 14.37
N ASP A 287 4.86 -4.52 15.13
CA ASP A 287 5.28 -5.85 14.68
C ASP A 287 4.16 -6.89 14.60
N SER A 288 2.92 -6.53 14.98
CA SER A 288 1.82 -7.50 15.07
C SER A 288 0.46 -6.90 14.71
N VAL A 289 -0.05 -7.29 13.53
CA VAL A 289 -1.40 -6.94 13.10
C VAL A 289 -2.47 -7.55 14.03
N THR A 290 -2.26 -8.75 14.55
CA THR A 290 -3.22 -9.40 15.44
C THR A 290 -3.31 -8.68 16.77
N ARG A 291 -2.19 -8.28 17.37
CA ARG A 291 -2.19 -7.45 18.57
C ARG A 291 -2.92 -6.13 18.33
N TRP A 292 -2.61 -5.42 17.23
CA TRP A 292 -3.28 -4.17 16.90
C TRP A 292 -4.80 -4.35 16.78
N ILE A 293 -5.27 -5.43 16.14
CA ILE A 293 -6.70 -5.75 16.06
C ILE A 293 -7.31 -5.91 17.46
N GLU A 294 -6.65 -6.64 18.32
CA GLU A 294 -7.18 -6.96 19.67
C GLU A 294 -7.18 -5.75 20.61
N THR A 295 -6.21 -4.84 20.49
CA THR A 295 -5.99 -3.76 21.49
C THR A 295 -6.35 -2.36 20.97
N ASP A 296 -6.04 -2.04 19.73
CA ASP A 296 -6.01 -0.65 19.23
C ASP A 296 -7.02 -0.37 18.08
N MET A 297 -7.52 -1.43 17.43
CA MET A 297 -8.42 -1.26 16.27
C MET A 297 -9.74 -0.60 16.68
N PRO A 298 -10.11 0.54 16.06
CA PRO A 298 -11.46 1.11 16.26
C PRO A 298 -12.54 0.17 15.71
N LEU A 299 -13.72 0.18 16.34
CA LEU A 299 -14.87 -0.67 16.00
C LEU A 299 -16.02 0.09 15.33
N ASP A 300 -15.83 1.36 15.03
CA ASP A 300 -16.79 2.28 14.41
C ASP A 300 -16.80 2.21 12.87
#